data_c07e39afa460b889192dcc7790bc5369
#
_entry.id   c07e39afa460b889192dcc7790bc5369
#
_cell.length_a   1.000
_cell.length_b   1.000
_cell.length_c   1.000
_cell.angle_alpha   90.00
_cell.angle_beta   90.00
_cell.angle_gamma   90.00
#
_symmetry.space_group_name_H-M   'P 1'
#
loop_
_entity.id
_entity.type
_entity.pdbx_description
1 polymer ?
#
loop_
_entity_poly.entity_id
_entity_poly.type
_entity_poly.pdbx_seq_one_letter_code
_entity_poly.pdbx_strand_id
1 'polypeptide(L)'
;MKSVEKNIILGVTASIAIYKSCSLIRRLRECGYAVHVVMTKEAQELIKPVVFQSLSANRVYSGEIFAAPDTWEIAHISLAQKADLILIAPATANIIAKLAAGICDDLLSCTVCASKAKVLIAPAMNENMYQNKITQSNIAKLKSCGYKFIAPSKGLLACGTVGVGCLAETVEIVKEVKKLL
;
A
#
# COMPACT_ATOMS: atom_id res chain seq x y z
N MET A 1 -13.91 19.70 20.32
CA MET A 1 -13.92 19.54 18.86
C MET A 1 -13.60 18.08 18.56
N LYS A 2 -14.49 17.33 17.88
CA LYS A 2 -14.12 15.99 17.39
C LYS A 2 -13.00 16.19 16.38
N SER A 3 -11.83 15.59 16.61
CA SER A 3 -10.76 15.56 15.60
C SER A 3 -11.33 14.93 14.33
N VAL A 4 -11.14 15.60 13.20
CA VAL A 4 -11.54 15.03 11.90
C VAL A 4 -10.76 13.75 11.73
N GLU A 5 -11.48 12.65 11.54
CA GLU A 5 -10.88 11.32 11.35
C GLU A 5 -10.04 11.33 10.06
N LYS A 6 -8.75 10.99 10.16
CA LYS A 6 -7.84 10.95 9.01
C LYS A 6 -8.02 9.67 8.21
N ASN A 7 -8.09 9.79 6.89
CA ASN A 7 -8.31 8.70 5.96
C ASN A 7 -6.99 8.19 5.37
N ILE A 8 -6.71 6.91 5.57
CA ILE A 8 -5.58 6.22 4.97
C ILE A 8 -6.09 5.31 3.86
N ILE A 9 -5.62 5.51 2.64
CA ILE A 9 -5.80 4.55 1.57
C ILE A 9 -4.66 3.54 1.65
N LEU A 10 -4.98 2.30 2.01
CA LEU A 10 -4.01 1.22 2.11
C LEU A 10 -3.99 0.40 0.82
N GLY A 11 -2.94 0.57 0.02
CA GLY A 11 -2.66 -0.27 -1.14
C GLY A 11 -2.01 -1.58 -0.70
N VAL A 12 -2.63 -2.70 -1.07
CA VAL A 12 -2.16 -4.05 -0.74
C VAL A 12 -1.81 -4.79 -2.02
N THR A 13 -0.53 -5.18 -2.16
CA THR A 13 -0.03 -5.87 -3.35
C THR A 13 0.41 -7.31 -3.05
N ALA A 14 0.65 -8.11 -4.10
CA ALA A 14 0.89 -9.54 -4.02
C ALA A 14 2.30 -9.89 -3.52
N SER A 15 2.58 -9.70 -2.26
CA SER A 15 3.74 -10.21 -1.55
C SER A 15 3.30 -11.19 -0.47
N ILE A 16 4.11 -12.21 -0.18
CA ILE A 16 3.83 -13.13 0.94
C ILE A 16 3.66 -12.39 2.27
N ALA A 17 4.31 -11.23 2.43
CA ALA A 17 4.16 -10.37 3.61
C ALA A 17 2.74 -9.73 3.74
N ILE A 18 1.83 -9.99 2.82
CA ILE A 18 0.44 -9.50 2.83
C ILE A 18 -0.30 -9.80 4.15
N TYR A 19 0.01 -10.92 4.82
CA TYR A 19 -0.60 -11.27 6.10
C TYR A 19 -0.32 -10.23 7.20
N LYS A 20 0.82 -9.52 7.13
CA LYS A 20 1.14 -8.43 8.06
C LYS A 20 0.22 -7.22 7.90
N SER A 21 -0.40 -7.04 6.73
CA SER A 21 -1.37 -5.97 6.50
C SER A 21 -2.62 -6.12 7.36
N CYS A 22 -2.99 -7.34 7.75
CA CYS A 22 -4.08 -7.57 8.70
C CYS A 22 -3.80 -6.92 10.06
N SER A 23 -2.61 -7.13 10.60
CA SER A 23 -2.18 -6.51 11.85
C SER A 23 -1.99 -5.00 11.71
N LEU A 24 -1.48 -4.55 10.56
CA LEU A 24 -1.27 -3.14 10.25
C LEU A 24 -2.61 -2.37 10.25
N ILE A 25 -3.65 -2.90 9.62
CA ILE A 25 -4.99 -2.29 9.62
C ILE A 25 -5.49 -2.10 11.06
N ARG A 26 -5.40 -3.15 11.89
CA ARG A 26 -5.85 -3.07 13.29
C ARG A 26 -5.12 -1.95 14.04
N ARG A 27 -3.80 -1.89 13.93
CA ARG A 27 -2.97 -0.86 14.59
C ARG A 27 -3.29 0.56 14.10
N LEU A 28 -3.53 0.74 12.80
CA LEU A 28 -3.91 2.04 12.26
C LEU A 28 -5.28 2.48 12.80
N ARG A 29 -6.25 1.57 12.88
CA ARG A 29 -7.57 1.85 13.47
C ARG A 29 -7.51 2.13 14.97
N GLU A 30 -6.67 1.41 15.71
CA GLU A 30 -6.41 1.70 17.13
C GLU A 30 -5.81 3.10 17.36
N CYS A 31 -5.14 3.65 16.34
CA CYS A 31 -4.67 5.05 16.33
C CYS A 31 -5.75 6.07 15.92
N GLY A 32 -6.99 5.63 15.63
CA GLY A 32 -8.10 6.51 15.25
C GLY A 32 -8.13 6.88 13.77
N TYR A 33 -7.45 6.13 12.89
CA TYR A 33 -7.48 6.35 11.45
C TYR A 33 -8.58 5.52 10.77
N ALA A 34 -9.29 6.11 9.81
CA ALA A 34 -10.12 5.37 8.86
C ALA A 34 -9.23 4.72 7.79
N VAL A 35 -9.31 3.40 7.63
CA VAL A 35 -8.51 2.65 6.67
C VAL A 35 -9.39 2.14 5.53
N HIS A 36 -9.10 2.56 4.30
CA HIS A 36 -9.75 2.11 3.08
C HIS A 36 -8.76 1.27 2.28
N VAL A 37 -9.09 0.00 2.07
CA VAL A 37 -8.16 -0.95 1.43
C VAL A 37 -8.40 -1.02 -0.07
N VAL A 38 -7.33 -0.90 -0.85
CA VAL A 38 -7.28 -1.13 -2.30
C VAL A 38 -6.34 -2.30 -2.56
N MET A 39 -6.86 -3.39 -3.11
CA MET A 39 -6.08 -4.59 -3.42
C MET A 39 -5.78 -4.67 -4.91
N THR A 40 -4.56 -5.08 -5.26
CA THR A 40 -4.30 -5.52 -6.64
C THR A 40 -4.98 -6.86 -6.91
N LYS A 41 -5.20 -7.19 -8.18
CA LYS A 41 -5.85 -8.44 -8.58
C LYS A 41 -5.10 -9.66 -8.01
N GLU A 42 -3.79 -9.67 -8.11
CA GLU A 42 -2.95 -10.77 -7.64
C GLU A 42 -2.93 -10.88 -6.10
N ALA A 43 -3.11 -9.77 -5.39
CA ALA A 43 -3.20 -9.78 -3.94
C ALA A 43 -4.41 -10.57 -3.42
N GLN A 44 -5.50 -10.59 -4.19
CA GLN A 44 -6.74 -11.32 -3.86
C GLN A 44 -6.58 -12.85 -3.94
N GLU A 45 -5.58 -13.32 -4.69
CA GLU A 45 -5.24 -14.75 -4.75
C GLU A 45 -4.56 -15.24 -3.45
N LEU A 46 -3.93 -14.33 -2.71
CA LEU A 46 -3.24 -14.65 -1.45
C LEU A 46 -4.16 -14.50 -0.23
N ILE A 47 -4.94 -13.43 -0.17
CA ILE A 47 -5.91 -13.18 0.91
C ILE A 47 -7.20 -12.63 0.30
N LYS A 48 -8.33 -13.22 0.66
CA LYS A 48 -9.63 -12.76 0.16
C LYS A 48 -10.01 -11.38 0.72
N PRO A 49 -10.64 -10.51 -0.09
CA PRO A 49 -11.03 -9.15 0.30
C PRO A 49 -11.85 -9.07 1.60
N VAL A 50 -12.69 -10.07 1.86
CA VAL A 50 -13.54 -10.13 3.07
C VAL A 50 -12.75 -10.05 4.38
N VAL A 51 -11.50 -10.57 4.40
CA VAL A 51 -10.64 -10.47 5.59
C VAL A 51 -10.31 -9.00 5.89
N PHE A 52 -9.89 -8.27 4.88
CA PHE A 52 -9.56 -6.84 5.02
C PHE A 52 -10.81 -5.99 5.27
N GLN A 53 -11.95 -6.34 4.67
CA GLN A 53 -13.22 -5.67 4.91
C GLN A 53 -13.64 -5.78 6.39
N SER A 54 -13.55 -6.97 6.96
CA SER A 54 -13.87 -7.19 8.37
C SER A 54 -12.93 -6.45 9.31
N LEU A 55 -11.63 -6.37 8.97
CA LEU A 55 -10.62 -5.70 9.80
C LEU A 55 -10.70 -4.17 9.70
N SER A 56 -10.95 -3.64 8.51
CA SER A 56 -11.03 -2.19 8.29
C SER A 56 -12.40 -1.61 8.66
N ALA A 57 -13.45 -2.45 8.73
CA ALA A 57 -14.86 -2.04 8.80
C ALA A 57 -15.26 -1.08 7.66
N ASN A 58 -14.58 -1.16 6.53
CA ASN A 58 -14.83 -0.39 5.33
C ASN A 58 -14.86 -1.32 4.11
N ARG A 59 -15.52 -0.87 3.03
CA ARG A 59 -15.47 -1.56 1.75
C ARG A 59 -14.02 -1.74 1.31
N VAL A 60 -13.70 -2.93 0.78
CA VAL A 60 -12.43 -3.21 0.11
C VAL A 60 -12.62 -3.03 -1.40
N TYR A 61 -11.76 -2.25 -1.99
CA TYR A 61 -11.72 -2.03 -3.42
C TYR A 61 -10.78 -3.05 -4.05
N SER A 62 -11.33 -3.94 -4.85
CA SER A 62 -10.61 -5.07 -5.43
C SER A 62 -10.76 -5.06 -6.96
N GLY A 63 -9.66 -4.83 -7.66
CA GLY A 63 -9.48 -5.22 -9.03
C GLY A 63 -9.77 -4.19 -10.10
N GLU A 64 -10.96 -4.12 -10.62
CA GLU A 64 -11.20 -3.44 -11.89
C GLU A 64 -11.50 -1.95 -11.71
N ILE A 65 -10.81 -1.11 -12.51
CA ILE A 65 -11.02 0.34 -12.55
C ILE A 65 -12.48 0.66 -12.91
N PHE A 66 -13.09 -0.20 -13.72
CA PHE A 66 -14.44 -0.06 -14.28
C PHE A 66 -15.40 -1.15 -13.79
N ALA A 67 -15.13 -1.83 -12.68
CA ALA A 67 -16.15 -2.68 -12.05
C ALA A 67 -17.41 -1.82 -11.84
N ALA A 68 -18.55 -2.34 -12.29
CA ALA A 68 -19.83 -1.62 -12.27
C ALA A 68 -20.01 -0.88 -10.94
N PRO A 69 -20.04 0.43 -10.94
CA PRO A 69 -20.12 1.18 -9.69
C PRO A 69 -21.54 1.04 -9.13
N ASP A 70 -21.66 0.65 -7.88
CA ASP A 70 -22.92 0.79 -7.13
C ASP A 70 -23.29 2.27 -6.93
N THR A 71 -22.41 3.19 -7.36
CA THR A 71 -22.53 4.64 -7.22
C THR A 71 -22.00 5.33 -8.47
N TRP A 72 -22.42 6.59 -8.70
CA TRP A 72 -21.91 7.46 -9.76
C TRP A 72 -20.44 7.88 -9.60
N GLU A 73 -19.82 7.52 -8.51
CA GLU A 73 -18.44 7.93 -8.20
C GLU A 73 -17.42 7.07 -8.96
N ILE A 74 -16.50 7.74 -9.61
CA ILE A 74 -15.32 7.10 -10.20
C ILE A 74 -14.35 6.74 -9.06
N ALA A 75 -14.23 5.46 -8.76
CA ALA A 75 -13.59 4.95 -7.55
C ALA A 75 -12.17 5.50 -7.30
N HIS A 76 -11.31 5.57 -8.32
CA HIS A 76 -9.94 6.09 -8.14
C HIS A 76 -9.91 7.59 -7.83
N ILE A 77 -10.86 8.38 -8.35
CA ILE A 77 -10.97 9.81 -8.07
C ILE A 77 -11.48 10.03 -6.65
N SER A 78 -12.57 9.34 -6.27
CA SER A 78 -13.13 9.42 -4.93
C SER A 78 -12.11 9.03 -3.84
N LEU A 79 -11.39 7.93 -4.05
CA LEU A 79 -10.31 7.49 -3.15
C LEU A 79 -9.15 8.50 -3.09
N ALA A 80 -8.73 9.03 -4.24
CA ALA A 80 -7.64 10.01 -4.30
C ALA A 80 -7.99 11.32 -3.57
N GLN A 81 -9.24 11.79 -3.69
CA GLN A 81 -9.74 12.98 -2.99
C GLN A 81 -9.91 12.76 -1.49
N LYS A 82 -10.32 11.56 -1.10
CA LYS A 82 -10.52 11.17 0.30
C LYS A 82 -9.21 10.98 1.08
N ALA A 83 -8.11 10.66 0.40
CA ALA A 83 -6.86 10.30 1.02
C ALA A 83 -6.20 11.48 1.75
N ASP A 84 -5.95 11.36 3.06
CA ASP A 84 -4.96 12.17 3.78
C ASP A 84 -3.54 11.59 3.61
N LEU A 85 -3.44 10.27 3.46
CA LEU A 85 -2.21 9.51 3.19
C LEU A 85 -2.53 8.29 2.35
N ILE A 86 -1.67 7.99 1.39
CA ILE A 86 -1.66 6.69 0.71
C ILE A 86 -0.49 5.88 1.27
N LEU A 87 -0.79 4.70 1.80
CA LEU A 87 0.19 3.74 2.30
C LEU A 87 0.16 2.49 1.42
N ILE A 88 1.28 2.11 0.83
CA ILE A 88 1.40 0.85 0.07
C ILE A 88 2.21 -0.14 0.89
N ALA A 89 1.54 -1.12 1.48
CA ALA A 89 2.14 -2.10 2.38
C ALA A 89 1.38 -3.45 2.35
N PRO A 90 2.00 -4.52 1.82
CA PRO A 90 3.33 -4.57 1.23
C PRO A 90 3.38 -3.97 -0.18
N ALA A 91 4.54 -3.43 -0.59
CA ALA A 91 4.78 -2.96 -1.94
C ALA A 91 5.75 -3.90 -2.68
N THR A 92 5.27 -4.53 -3.76
CA THR A 92 6.07 -5.36 -4.65
C THR A 92 6.95 -4.53 -5.58
N ALA A 93 7.97 -5.15 -6.20
CA ALA A 93 8.75 -4.52 -7.25
C ALA A 93 7.87 -4.08 -8.44
N ASN A 94 6.79 -4.83 -8.73
CA ASN A 94 5.83 -4.51 -9.79
C ASN A 94 5.15 -3.15 -9.55
N ILE A 95 4.53 -2.94 -8.38
CA ILE A 95 3.86 -1.67 -8.11
C ILE A 95 4.85 -0.50 -8.09
N ILE A 96 6.06 -0.70 -7.55
CA ILE A 96 7.12 0.31 -7.54
C ILE A 96 7.50 0.69 -8.98
N ALA A 97 7.65 -0.30 -9.87
CA ALA A 97 7.95 -0.07 -11.28
C ALA A 97 6.82 0.66 -12.01
N LYS A 98 5.56 0.25 -11.82
CA LYS A 98 4.39 0.91 -12.39
C LYS A 98 4.33 2.39 -12.00
N LEU A 99 4.43 2.68 -10.71
CA LEU A 99 4.41 4.06 -10.22
C LEU A 99 5.58 4.89 -10.76
N ALA A 100 6.79 4.32 -10.83
CA ALA A 100 7.95 5.00 -11.39
C ALA A 100 7.83 5.27 -12.90
N ALA A 101 7.09 4.44 -13.61
CA ALA A 101 6.81 4.61 -15.05
C ALA A 101 5.55 5.44 -15.33
N GLY A 102 4.74 5.76 -14.32
CA GLY A 102 3.44 6.46 -14.48
C GLY A 102 2.37 5.57 -15.10
N ILE A 103 2.47 4.25 -14.94
CA ILE A 103 1.47 3.30 -15.43
C ILE A 103 0.27 3.30 -14.50
N CYS A 104 -0.93 3.52 -15.07
CA CYS A 104 -2.20 3.60 -14.38
C CYS A 104 -3.17 2.56 -14.97
N ASP A 105 -2.83 1.27 -14.86
CA ASP A 105 -3.57 0.15 -15.44
C ASP A 105 -4.41 -0.64 -14.42
N ASP A 106 -4.35 -0.24 -13.14
CA ASP A 106 -5.15 -0.79 -12.05
C ASP A 106 -5.65 0.32 -11.11
N LEU A 107 -6.64 -0.01 -10.27
CA LEU A 107 -7.26 0.95 -9.38
C LEU A 107 -6.27 1.59 -8.40
N LEU A 108 -5.29 0.83 -7.91
CA LEU A 108 -4.28 1.35 -6.97
C LEU A 108 -3.37 2.37 -7.64
N SER A 109 -2.80 2.02 -8.79
CA SER A 109 -1.90 2.90 -9.54
C SER A 109 -2.62 4.17 -10.02
N CYS A 110 -3.88 4.06 -10.50
CA CYS A 110 -4.72 5.20 -10.84
C CYS A 110 -4.98 6.11 -9.62
N THR A 111 -5.34 5.53 -8.46
CA THR A 111 -5.59 6.29 -7.23
C THR A 111 -4.35 7.06 -6.78
N VAL A 112 -3.18 6.43 -6.81
CA VAL A 112 -1.90 7.10 -6.47
C VAL A 112 -1.62 8.24 -7.42
N CYS A 113 -1.77 8.02 -8.72
CA CYS A 113 -1.50 9.03 -9.75
C CYS A 113 -2.45 10.22 -9.68
N ALA A 114 -3.71 10.00 -9.32
CA ALA A 114 -4.74 11.05 -9.21
C ALA A 114 -4.67 11.83 -7.87
N SER A 115 -3.91 11.35 -6.88
CA SER A 115 -3.93 11.92 -5.53
C SER A 115 -2.86 13.01 -5.32
N LYS A 116 -3.21 13.99 -4.50
CA LYS A 116 -2.28 14.98 -3.94
C LYS A 116 -1.78 14.61 -2.53
N ALA A 117 -2.27 13.51 -1.96
CA ALA A 117 -1.85 13.04 -0.64
C ALA A 117 -0.39 12.58 -0.65
N LYS A 118 0.26 12.64 0.50
CA LYS A 118 1.59 12.02 0.68
C LYS A 118 1.48 10.51 0.44
N VAL A 119 2.52 9.94 -0.19
CA VAL A 119 2.59 8.49 -0.43
C VAL A 119 3.74 7.89 0.35
N LEU A 120 3.43 6.86 1.16
CA LEU A 120 4.39 6.07 1.92
C LEU A 120 4.43 4.65 1.37
N ILE A 121 5.61 4.16 1.02
CA ILE A 121 5.80 2.85 0.41
C ILE A 121 6.65 1.98 1.33
N ALA A 122 6.15 0.79 1.65
CA ALA A 122 6.85 -0.23 2.43
C ALA A 122 7.14 -1.46 1.55
N PRO A 123 8.35 -1.56 0.96
CA PRO A 123 8.72 -2.66 0.08
C PRO A 123 8.74 -4.00 0.80
N ALA A 124 8.33 -5.06 0.10
CA ALA A 124 8.47 -6.44 0.55
C ALA A 124 8.63 -7.38 -0.64
N MET A 125 9.83 -7.94 -0.81
CA MET A 125 10.19 -8.79 -1.94
C MET A 125 11.45 -9.62 -1.62
N ASN A 126 11.79 -10.55 -2.50
CA ASN A 126 13.07 -11.26 -2.42
C ASN A 126 14.26 -10.28 -2.43
N GLU A 127 15.37 -10.62 -1.76
CA GLU A 127 16.54 -9.76 -1.63
C GLU A 127 17.14 -9.35 -2.98
N ASN A 128 17.30 -10.31 -3.92
CA ASN A 128 17.82 -10.01 -5.25
C ASN A 128 16.91 -9.06 -6.04
N MET A 129 15.58 -9.19 -5.86
CA MET A 129 14.63 -8.25 -6.47
C MET A 129 14.77 -6.85 -5.85
N TYR A 130 14.96 -6.76 -4.54
CA TYR A 130 15.15 -5.48 -3.87
C TYR A 130 16.47 -4.81 -4.27
N GLN A 131 17.57 -5.58 -4.33
CA GLN A 131 18.90 -5.10 -4.71
C GLN A 131 19.06 -4.88 -6.22
N ASN A 132 18.11 -5.35 -7.04
CA ASN A 132 18.17 -5.19 -8.49
C ASN A 132 18.31 -3.71 -8.86
N LYS A 133 19.25 -3.38 -9.76
CA LYS A 133 19.56 -2.01 -10.17
C LYS A 133 18.34 -1.25 -10.71
N ILE A 134 17.46 -1.92 -11.44
CA ILE A 134 16.23 -1.32 -11.98
C ILE A 134 15.28 -1.00 -10.81
N THR A 135 15.09 -1.92 -9.86
CA THR A 135 14.26 -1.68 -8.68
C THR A 135 14.79 -0.51 -7.86
N GLN A 136 16.09 -0.45 -7.61
CA GLN A 136 16.73 0.65 -6.87
C GLN A 136 16.63 1.97 -7.63
N SER A 137 16.77 1.98 -8.96
CA SER A 137 16.57 3.16 -9.79
C SER A 137 15.11 3.67 -9.70
N ASN A 138 14.13 2.77 -9.75
CA ASN A 138 12.73 3.12 -9.60
C ASN A 138 12.43 3.72 -8.22
N ILE A 139 12.99 3.15 -7.15
CA ILE A 139 12.88 3.68 -5.79
C ILE A 139 13.51 5.09 -5.71
N ALA A 140 14.70 5.29 -6.28
CA ALA A 140 15.37 6.59 -6.30
C ALA A 140 14.54 7.63 -7.06
N LYS A 141 13.99 7.27 -8.22
CA LYS A 141 13.11 8.14 -9.02
C LYS A 141 11.86 8.53 -8.24
N LEU A 142 11.17 7.59 -7.59
CA LEU A 142 10.00 7.90 -6.79
C LEU A 142 10.34 8.79 -5.58
N LYS A 143 11.47 8.56 -4.92
CA LYS A 143 11.95 9.44 -3.84
C LYS A 143 12.18 10.87 -4.33
N SER A 144 12.76 11.07 -5.52
CA SER A 144 12.95 12.39 -6.11
C SER A 144 11.63 13.09 -6.46
N CYS A 145 10.56 12.30 -6.72
CA CYS A 145 9.19 12.79 -6.90
C CYS A 145 8.43 13.04 -5.57
N GLY A 146 9.10 12.90 -4.40
CA GLY A 146 8.50 13.18 -3.10
C GLY A 146 7.88 11.99 -2.38
N TYR A 147 7.88 10.80 -2.99
CA TYR A 147 7.39 9.58 -2.34
C TYR A 147 8.30 9.19 -1.17
N LYS A 148 7.70 8.74 -0.07
CA LYS A 148 8.42 8.29 1.12
C LYS A 148 8.54 6.76 1.11
N PHE A 149 9.67 6.27 1.61
CA PHE A 149 9.93 4.83 1.68
C PHE A 149 10.37 4.46 3.09
N ILE A 150 9.85 3.32 3.57
CA ILE A 150 10.37 2.62 4.74
C ILE A 150 11.28 1.51 4.22
N ALA A 151 12.50 1.44 4.70
CA ALA A 151 13.41 0.37 4.30
C ALA A 151 12.85 -1.00 4.73
N PRO A 152 12.96 -2.04 3.88
CA PRO A 152 12.62 -3.39 4.29
C PRO A 152 13.58 -3.86 5.38
N SER A 153 13.08 -4.72 6.27
CA SER A 153 13.90 -5.31 7.33
C SER A 153 14.68 -6.52 6.81
N LYS A 154 15.75 -6.86 7.53
CA LYS A 154 16.48 -8.12 7.34
C LYS A 154 15.81 -9.22 8.15
N GLY A 155 15.59 -10.38 7.54
CA GLY A 155 14.97 -11.52 8.21
C GLY A 155 14.90 -12.75 7.32
N LEU A 156 14.23 -13.79 7.79
CA LEU A 156 13.96 -15.00 7.02
C LEU A 156 12.93 -14.68 5.93
N LEU A 157 13.35 -14.81 4.69
CA LEU A 157 12.51 -14.60 3.53
C LEU A 157 11.69 -15.86 3.21
N ALA A 158 10.60 -15.73 2.46
CA ALA A 158 9.74 -16.85 2.06
C ALA A 158 10.46 -17.93 1.25
N CYS A 159 11.59 -17.59 0.61
CA CYS A 159 12.44 -18.54 -0.10
C CYS A 159 13.41 -19.32 0.82
N GLY A 160 13.34 -19.15 2.13
CA GLY A 160 14.18 -19.86 3.11
C GLY A 160 15.56 -19.25 3.36
N THR A 161 15.89 -18.13 2.72
CA THR A 161 17.16 -17.43 2.94
C THR A 161 16.99 -16.27 3.92
N VAL A 162 18.05 -15.90 4.64
CA VAL A 162 18.09 -14.70 5.46
C VAL A 162 18.66 -13.56 4.65
N GLY A 163 17.89 -12.49 4.48
CA GLY A 163 18.30 -11.35 3.66
C GLY A 163 17.44 -10.12 3.89
N VAL A 164 17.75 -9.03 3.17
CA VAL A 164 17.01 -7.76 3.21
C VAL A 164 15.88 -7.83 2.19
N GLY A 165 14.64 -7.75 2.65
CA GLY A 165 13.46 -7.81 1.77
C GLY A 165 12.15 -8.07 2.51
N CYS A 166 12.22 -8.34 3.83
CA CYS A 166 11.02 -8.46 4.65
C CYS A 166 10.31 -7.12 4.77
N LEU A 167 8.98 -7.14 4.78
CA LEU A 167 8.20 -5.95 5.14
C LEU A 167 8.66 -5.42 6.49
N ALA A 168 8.90 -4.12 6.58
CA ALA A 168 9.19 -3.43 7.84
C ALA A 168 8.16 -3.81 8.92
N GLU A 169 8.55 -3.75 10.17
CA GLU A 169 7.64 -4.08 11.26
C GLU A 169 6.46 -3.11 11.32
N THR A 170 5.27 -3.66 11.58
CA THR A 170 4.02 -2.86 11.55
C THR A 170 4.05 -1.66 12.50
N VAL A 171 4.78 -1.79 13.61
CA VAL A 171 4.98 -0.69 14.59
C VAL A 171 5.77 0.46 13.95
N GLU A 172 6.82 0.15 13.18
CA GLU A 172 7.62 1.14 12.48
C GLU A 172 6.82 1.83 11.38
N ILE A 173 6.01 1.06 10.62
CA ILE A 173 5.13 1.61 9.60
C ILE A 173 4.14 2.61 10.23
N VAL A 174 3.49 2.23 11.34
CA VAL A 174 2.56 3.11 12.06
C VAL A 174 3.26 4.38 12.57
N LYS A 175 4.50 4.25 13.07
CA LYS A 175 5.30 5.40 13.52
C LYS A 175 5.56 6.39 12.38
N GLU A 176 5.92 5.90 11.18
CA GLU A 176 6.12 6.75 10.01
C GLU A 176 4.81 7.38 9.51
N VAL A 177 3.70 6.64 9.54
CA VAL A 177 2.36 7.18 9.24
C VAL A 177 2.03 8.37 10.15
N LYS A 178 2.24 8.24 11.48
CA LYS A 178 2.01 9.32 12.45
C LYS A 178 2.85 10.58 12.21
N LYS A 179 4.04 10.46 11.64
CA LYS A 179 4.89 11.62 11.31
C LYS A 179 4.40 12.35 10.05
N LEU A 180 3.68 11.66 9.18
CA LEU A 180 3.22 12.21 7.91
C LEU A 180 1.83 12.86 8.01
N LEU A 181 1.00 12.43 8.95
CA LEU A 181 -0.35 12.94 9.25
C LEU A 181 -0.37 13.93 10.40
#